data_595e1de4e84618458a8bf44cadd73316
#
_entry.id   595e1de4e84618458a8bf44cadd73316
#
_cell.length_a   1.000
_cell.length_b   1.000
_cell.length_c   1.000
_cell.angle_alpha   90.00
_cell.angle_beta   90.00
_cell.angle_gamma   90.00
#
_symmetry.space_group_name_H-M   'P 1'
#
loop_
_entity.id
_entity.type
_entity.pdbx_description
1 polymer ?
#
loop_
_entity_poly.entity_id
_entity_poly.type
_entity_poly.pdbx_seq_one_letter_code
_entity_poly.pdbx_strand_id
1 'polypeptide(L)'
;MNSLIRKISSLIPTIVVPTKSLLFSNSAFRNRYNLLNEAECWSHADVASWQTDQLSALLIDVYQGVEAVRNHWIKSGFHPKDFTRLSHINDIPLYDKQFVKQASDGMFNSNFPKPKATYRFTGGSTGAPMKFALEQRQIYEEKAYFYYIWEKYGYRIGDKCVLLKGDKLASEGGHCLHEKDGIFNYLKLDSDYLVSEKHINIYDAAIRKYGAKFLFGFPSSVYLLASLYERTNRKAPQFDVIFLASENTYPDQINFIKEVFGAKDVFYHYGHSEYA
;
A
#
# COMPACT_ATOMS: atom_id res chain seq x y z
N MET A 1 -19.10 -14.27 8.79
CA MET A 1 -19.39 -13.45 7.59
C MET A 1 -18.47 -13.75 6.40
N ASN A 2 -17.21 -14.16 6.61
CA ASN A 2 -16.26 -14.46 5.51
C ASN A 2 -16.50 -15.77 4.76
N SER A 3 -17.10 -16.80 5.36
CA SER A 3 -17.32 -18.10 4.68
C SER A 3 -18.47 -18.08 3.67
N LEU A 4 -19.49 -17.25 3.94
CA LEU A 4 -20.65 -17.12 3.05
C LEU A 4 -20.29 -16.35 1.76
N ILE A 5 -19.45 -15.33 1.87
CA ILE A 5 -18.97 -14.55 0.71
C ILE A 5 -18.07 -15.42 -0.20
N ARG A 6 -17.26 -16.31 0.38
CA ARG A 6 -16.43 -17.25 -0.40
C ARG A 6 -17.26 -18.33 -1.13
N LYS A 7 -18.34 -18.83 -0.53
CA LYS A 7 -19.23 -19.80 -1.21
C LYS A 7 -20.04 -19.19 -2.34
N ILE A 8 -20.41 -17.91 -2.23
CA ILE A 8 -21.16 -17.21 -3.28
C ILE A 8 -20.25 -16.92 -4.49
N SER A 9 -18.94 -16.66 -4.27
CA SER A 9 -17.98 -16.40 -5.36
C SER A 9 -17.68 -17.63 -6.25
N SER A 10 -17.92 -18.85 -5.77
CA SER A 10 -17.70 -20.08 -6.55
C SER A 10 -18.92 -20.53 -7.38
N LEU A 11 -20.09 -19.95 -7.15
CA LEU A 11 -21.35 -20.35 -7.78
C LEU A 11 -21.93 -19.31 -8.78
N ILE A 12 -21.35 -18.12 -8.84
CA ILE A 12 -21.74 -17.12 -9.82
C ILE A 12 -20.78 -17.24 -11.01
N PRO A 13 -21.26 -17.48 -12.25
CA PRO A 13 -20.40 -17.31 -13.42
C PRO A 13 -19.81 -15.91 -13.30
N THR A 14 -18.47 -15.84 -13.31
CA THR A 14 -17.67 -14.65 -13.01
C THR A 14 -18.15 -13.50 -13.88
N ILE A 15 -19.11 -12.74 -13.40
CA ILE A 15 -19.31 -11.37 -13.89
C ILE A 15 -18.05 -10.66 -13.44
N VAL A 16 -17.04 -10.67 -14.29
CA VAL A 16 -15.82 -9.90 -14.12
C VAL A 16 -16.26 -8.45 -14.25
N VAL A 17 -16.69 -7.88 -13.12
CA VAL A 17 -16.79 -6.42 -13.05
C VAL A 17 -15.35 -5.95 -13.27
N PRO A 18 -15.06 -5.23 -14.35
CA PRO A 18 -13.70 -4.81 -14.61
C PRO A 18 -13.18 -4.08 -13.37
N THR A 19 -12.04 -4.47 -12.84
CA THR A 19 -11.41 -3.86 -11.65
C THR A 19 -11.44 -2.33 -11.72
N LYS A 20 -11.24 -1.81 -12.92
CA LYS A 20 -11.33 -0.38 -13.22
C LYS A 20 -12.70 0.20 -12.85
N SER A 21 -13.81 -0.43 -13.29
CA SER A 21 -15.17 0.03 -12.97
C SER A 21 -15.43 0.01 -11.46
N LEU A 22 -14.98 -1.03 -10.77
CA LEU A 22 -15.13 -1.12 -9.32
C LEU A 22 -14.39 0.00 -8.59
N LEU A 23 -13.16 0.30 -8.97
CA LEU A 23 -12.38 1.38 -8.36
C LEU A 23 -12.98 2.75 -8.67
N PHE A 24 -13.33 3.00 -9.92
CA PHE A 24 -13.90 4.29 -10.35
C PHE A 24 -15.35 4.51 -9.86
N SER A 25 -16.05 3.48 -9.41
CA SER A 25 -17.33 3.66 -8.71
C SER A 25 -17.15 4.34 -7.34
N ASN A 26 -15.99 4.19 -6.71
CA ASN A 26 -15.69 4.86 -5.46
C ASN A 26 -15.24 6.31 -5.71
N SER A 27 -15.95 7.27 -5.12
CA SER A 27 -15.69 8.70 -5.33
C SER A 27 -14.32 9.14 -4.82
N ALA A 28 -13.83 8.58 -3.70
CA ALA A 28 -12.52 8.94 -3.16
C ALA A 28 -11.39 8.53 -4.11
N PHE A 29 -11.47 7.30 -4.65
CA PHE A 29 -10.53 6.84 -5.67
C PHE A 29 -10.58 7.74 -6.91
N ARG A 30 -11.78 7.91 -7.48
CA ARG A 30 -11.98 8.66 -8.72
C ARG A 30 -11.51 10.11 -8.61
N ASN A 31 -11.89 10.79 -7.53
CA ASN A 31 -11.53 12.19 -7.35
C ASN A 31 -10.02 12.36 -7.18
N ARG A 32 -9.37 11.49 -6.39
CA ARG A 32 -7.91 11.53 -6.22
C ARG A 32 -7.17 11.20 -7.52
N TYR A 33 -7.62 10.18 -8.24
CA TYR A 33 -7.02 9.79 -9.51
C TYR A 33 -7.12 10.89 -10.58
N ASN A 34 -8.27 11.55 -10.68
CA ASN A 34 -8.47 12.68 -11.59
C ASN A 34 -7.57 13.87 -11.20
N LEU A 35 -7.51 14.20 -9.90
CA LEU A 35 -6.64 15.25 -9.39
C LEU A 35 -5.17 15.01 -9.77
N LEU A 36 -4.68 13.76 -9.64
CA LEU A 36 -3.30 13.42 -10.00
C LEU A 36 -3.02 13.63 -11.49
N ASN A 37 -3.98 13.31 -12.36
CA ASN A 37 -3.85 13.58 -13.79
C ASN A 37 -3.89 15.08 -14.11
N GLU A 38 -4.74 15.84 -13.45
CA GLU A 38 -4.80 17.31 -13.60
C GLU A 38 -3.49 17.96 -13.13
N ALA A 39 -2.94 17.47 -12.03
CA ALA A 39 -1.71 18.00 -11.43
C ALA A 39 -0.45 17.80 -12.31
N GLU A 40 -0.50 16.94 -13.32
CA GLU A 40 0.60 16.83 -14.30
C GLU A 40 0.90 18.14 -15.04
N CYS A 41 -0.13 18.98 -15.20
CA CYS A 41 0.00 20.26 -15.88
C CYS A 41 0.22 21.44 -14.93
N TRP A 42 0.29 21.19 -13.62
CA TRP A 42 0.45 22.24 -12.62
C TRP A 42 1.88 22.80 -12.61
N SER A 43 1.99 24.10 -12.41
CA SER A 43 3.27 24.71 -12.07
C SER A 43 3.71 24.35 -10.64
N HIS A 44 4.98 24.56 -10.31
CA HIS A 44 5.47 24.42 -8.94
C HIS A 44 4.68 25.30 -7.95
N ALA A 45 4.25 26.50 -8.38
CA ALA A 45 3.46 27.40 -7.55
C ALA A 45 2.06 26.82 -7.28
N ASP A 46 1.41 26.21 -8.28
CA ASP A 46 0.10 25.58 -8.11
C ASP A 46 0.19 24.39 -7.14
N VAL A 47 1.22 23.54 -7.30
CA VAL A 47 1.49 22.41 -6.38
C VAL A 47 1.71 22.93 -4.95
N ALA A 48 2.55 23.95 -4.78
CA ALA A 48 2.83 24.53 -3.45
C ALA A 48 1.59 25.16 -2.82
N SER A 49 0.75 25.85 -3.60
CA SER A 49 -0.52 26.39 -3.15
C SER A 49 -1.45 25.28 -2.68
N TRP A 50 -1.66 24.28 -3.52
CA TRP A 50 -2.51 23.12 -3.19
C TRP A 50 -2.02 22.38 -1.94
N GLN A 51 -0.72 22.14 -1.81
CA GLN A 51 -0.14 21.49 -0.62
C GLN A 51 -0.36 22.36 0.64
N THR A 52 -0.20 23.67 0.52
CA THR A 52 -0.45 24.62 1.64
C THR A 52 -1.90 24.54 2.10
N ASP A 53 -2.85 24.56 1.17
CA ASP A 53 -4.28 24.50 1.47
C ASP A 53 -4.66 23.17 2.13
N GLN A 54 -4.16 22.04 1.60
CA GLN A 54 -4.43 20.71 2.15
C GLN A 54 -3.85 20.57 3.57
N LEU A 55 -2.61 21.01 3.78
CA LEU A 55 -1.97 20.94 5.08
C LEU A 55 -2.64 21.90 6.09
N SER A 56 -2.99 23.10 5.69
CA SER A 56 -3.74 24.03 6.55
C SER A 56 -5.06 23.44 7.02
N ALA A 57 -5.82 22.84 6.09
CA ALA A 57 -7.09 22.20 6.43
C ALA A 57 -6.88 21.02 7.40
N LEU A 58 -5.87 20.20 7.17
CA LEU A 58 -5.52 19.07 8.04
C LEU A 58 -5.12 19.54 9.44
N LEU A 59 -4.26 20.58 9.56
CA LEU A 59 -3.82 21.11 10.84
C LEU A 59 -5.00 21.67 11.66
N ILE A 60 -5.94 22.34 11.00
CA ILE A 60 -7.15 22.87 11.66
C ILE A 60 -8.04 21.70 12.14
N ASP A 61 -8.29 20.70 11.31
CA ASP A 61 -9.10 19.52 11.69
C ASP A 61 -8.47 18.76 12.87
N VAL A 62 -7.16 18.54 12.82
CA VAL A 62 -6.40 17.90 13.92
C VAL A 62 -6.47 18.72 15.20
N TYR A 63 -6.31 20.04 15.12
CA TYR A 63 -6.41 20.92 16.29
C TYR A 63 -7.80 20.89 16.93
N GLN A 64 -8.85 20.80 16.11
CA GLN A 64 -10.23 20.74 16.59
C GLN A 64 -10.59 19.37 17.12
N GLY A 65 -10.18 18.32 16.43
CA GLY A 65 -10.66 16.96 16.64
C GLY A 65 -9.75 16.07 17.49
N VAL A 66 -8.44 16.35 17.59
CA VAL A 66 -7.46 15.47 18.26
C VAL A 66 -6.94 16.14 19.54
N GLU A 67 -7.53 15.77 20.67
CA GLU A 67 -7.26 16.42 21.96
C GLU A 67 -5.78 16.40 22.37
N ALA A 68 -5.12 15.24 22.23
CA ALA A 68 -3.73 15.11 22.63
C ALA A 68 -2.80 16.03 21.83
N VAL A 69 -3.01 16.12 20.51
CA VAL A 69 -2.22 16.97 19.63
C VAL A 69 -2.50 18.43 19.90
N ARG A 70 -3.76 18.82 20.05
CA ARG A 70 -4.12 20.19 20.44
C ARG A 70 -3.43 20.63 21.73
N ASN A 71 -3.45 19.80 22.77
CA ASN A 71 -2.82 20.11 24.05
C ASN A 71 -1.29 20.23 23.93
N HIS A 72 -0.68 19.37 23.09
CA HIS A 72 0.75 19.45 22.80
C HIS A 72 1.11 20.75 22.07
N TRP A 73 0.34 21.13 21.04
CA TRP A 73 0.57 22.35 20.27
C TRP A 73 0.37 23.62 21.11
N ILE A 74 -0.66 23.66 21.95
CA ILE A 74 -0.87 24.80 22.88
C ILE A 74 0.34 24.97 23.81
N LYS A 75 0.86 23.86 24.38
CA LYS A 75 2.05 23.91 25.26
C LYS A 75 3.31 24.37 24.52
N SER A 76 3.41 24.07 23.23
CA SER A 76 4.52 24.46 22.37
C SER A 76 4.36 25.88 21.79
N GLY A 77 3.26 26.58 22.07
CA GLY A 77 2.98 27.92 21.54
C GLY A 77 2.60 27.94 20.06
N PHE A 78 2.24 26.78 19.46
CA PHE A 78 1.84 26.69 18.06
C PHE A 78 0.32 26.73 17.91
N HIS A 79 -0.14 27.50 16.90
CA HIS A 79 -1.54 27.49 16.51
C HIS A 79 -1.65 27.26 14.98
N PRO A 80 -2.57 26.41 14.48
CA PRO A 80 -2.69 26.09 13.04
C PRO A 80 -2.88 27.29 12.11
N LYS A 81 -3.43 28.40 12.61
CA LYS A 81 -3.57 29.65 11.85
C LYS A 81 -2.23 30.31 11.52
N ASP A 82 -1.16 29.97 12.22
CA ASP A 82 0.18 30.50 11.97
C ASP A 82 0.82 29.82 10.74
N PHE A 83 0.29 28.66 10.34
CA PHE A 83 0.71 27.99 9.12
C PHE A 83 0.02 28.59 7.90
N THR A 84 0.74 29.42 7.14
CA THR A 84 0.21 30.12 5.95
C THR A 84 0.95 29.79 4.65
N ARG A 85 2.04 29.02 4.73
CA ARG A 85 2.88 28.62 3.60
C ARG A 85 3.73 27.41 3.96
N LEU A 86 4.17 26.64 2.96
CA LEU A 86 4.93 25.39 3.18
C LEU A 86 6.24 25.59 3.98
N SER A 87 6.89 26.75 3.89
CA SER A 87 8.11 27.00 4.69
C SER A 87 7.87 26.97 6.19
N HIS A 88 6.63 27.13 6.65
CA HIS A 88 6.26 27.02 8.07
C HIS A 88 6.09 25.57 8.55
N ILE A 89 6.36 24.57 7.71
CA ILE A 89 6.25 23.15 8.11
C ILE A 89 7.18 22.80 9.27
N ASN A 90 8.33 23.49 9.38
CA ASN A 90 9.28 23.28 10.46
C ASN A 90 8.85 23.92 11.80
N ASP A 91 7.82 24.77 11.78
CA ASP A 91 7.27 25.40 12.97
C ASP A 91 6.24 24.49 13.66
N ILE A 92 5.80 23.42 12.98
CA ILE A 92 4.83 22.45 13.52
C ILE A 92 5.53 21.59 14.58
N PRO A 93 5.06 21.59 15.84
CA PRO A 93 5.67 20.80 16.90
C PRO A 93 5.62 19.31 16.61
N LEU A 94 6.76 18.64 16.67
CA LEU A 94 6.90 17.21 16.47
C LEU A 94 6.50 16.44 17.73
N TYR A 95 6.04 15.21 17.54
CA TYR A 95 5.83 14.24 18.60
C TYR A 95 6.32 12.87 18.13
N ASP A 96 6.75 12.07 19.08
CA ASP A 96 7.32 10.76 18.82
C ASP A 96 6.31 9.61 19.02
N LYS A 97 6.77 8.39 18.73
CA LYS A 97 5.97 7.18 18.93
C LYS A 97 5.57 6.97 20.40
N GLN A 98 6.37 7.43 21.35
CA GLN A 98 6.06 7.30 22.77
C GLN A 98 4.90 8.19 23.16
N PHE A 99 4.90 9.45 22.67
CA PHE A 99 3.78 10.36 22.82
C PHE A 99 2.47 9.75 22.30
N VAL A 100 2.49 9.21 21.09
CA VAL A 100 1.30 8.59 20.47
C VAL A 100 0.76 7.43 21.31
N LYS A 101 1.66 6.56 21.81
CA LYS A 101 1.28 5.42 22.67
C LYS A 101 0.69 5.87 24.01
N GLN A 102 1.28 6.89 24.63
CA GLN A 102 0.81 7.42 25.92
C GLN A 102 -0.53 8.17 25.79
N ALA A 103 -0.70 8.90 24.71
CA ALA A 103 -1.93 9.63 24.43
C ALA A 103 -3.12 8.71 24.10
N SER A 104 -2.85 7.49 23.58
CA SER A 104 -3.87 6.45 23.33
C SER A 104 -5.13 7.00 22.65
N ASP A 105 -6.29 6.97 23.33
CA ASP A 105 -7.56 7.44 22.80
C ASP A 105 -7.60 8.95 22.51
N GLY A 106 -6.75 9.75 23.15
CA GLY A 106 -6.58 11.17 22.86
C GLY A 106 -6.01 11.47 21.47
N MET A 107 -5.46 10.48 20.77
CA MET A 107 -5.03 10.57 19.38
C MET A 107 -6.16 10.32 18.38
N PHE A 108 -7.34 9.92 18.83
CA PHE A 108 -8.47 9.70 17.93
C PHE A 108 -9.18 11.02 17.61
N ASN A 109 -9.40 11.29 16.33
CA ASN A 109 -10.15 12.47 15.91
C ASN A 109 -11.63 12.35 16.32
N SER A 110 -12.09 13.22 17.22
CA SER A 110 -13.46 13.21 17.74
C SER A 110 -14.53 13.55 16.70
N ASN A 111 -14.14 14.22 15.60
CA ASN A 111 -15.04 14.51 14.48
C ASN A 111 -15.33 13.29 13.62
N PHE A 112 -14.56 12.20 13.80
CA PHE A 112 -14.73 10.97 13.02
C PHE A 112 -15.48 9.89 13.79
N PRO A 113 -16.54 9.28 13.25
CA PRO A 113 -17.32 8.25 13.94
C PRO A 113 -16.52 6.94 14.07
N LYS A 114 -16.13 6.57 15.29
CA LYS A 114 -15.38 5.34 15.62
C LYS A 114 -15.89 4.06 14.93
N PRO A 115 -17.19 3.80 14.79
CA PRO A 115 -17.67 2.58 14.15
C PRO A 115 -17.31 2.44 12.66
N LYS A 116 -16.94 3.55 12.01
CA LYS A 116 -16.52 3.56 10.59
C LYS A 116 -15.01 3.42 10.41
N ALA A 117 -14.23 3.39 11.49
CA ALA A 117 -12.79 3.26 11.42
C ALA A 117 -12.36 1.83 11.06
N THR A 118 -11.39 1.72 10.17
CA THR A 118 -10.63 0.48 9.93
C THR A 118 -9.36 0.52 10.75
N TYR A 119 -9.17 -0.45 11.63
CA TYR A 119 -7.96 -0.49 12.46
C TYR A 119 -6.84 -1.24 11.78
N ARG A 120 -5.63 -0.70 11.88
CA ARG A 120 -4.37 -1.28 11.40
C ARG A 120 -3.36 -1.33 12.54
N PHE A 121 -2.33 -2.16 12.33
CA PHE A 121 -1.22 -2.30 13.27
C PHE A 121 0.09 -2.14 12.52
N THR A 122 1.05 -1.43 13.10
CA THR A 122 2.40 -1.38 12.54
C THR A 122 3.12 -2.70 12.80
N GLY A 123 3.87 -3.20 11.80
CA GLY A 123 4.77 -4.35 11.97
C GLY A 123 6.02 -3.93 12.74
N GLY A 124 5.92 -3.72 14.05
CA GLY A 124 7.05 -3.27 14.86
C GLY A 124 8.13 -4.34 15.00
N SER A 125 9.32 -4.10 14.41
CA SER A 125 10.51 -4.94 14.60
C SER A 125 11.14 -4.79 16.00
N THR A 126 10.79 -3.77 16.75
CA THR A 126 11.46 -3.37 18.00
C THR A 126 10.52 -3.13 19.20
N GLY A 127 9.28 -3.64 19.17
CA GLY A 127 8.36 -3.43 20.28
C GLY A 127 6.90 -3.70 19.94
N ALA A 128 5.99 -3.46 20.90
CA ALA A 128 4.56 -3.67 20.70
C ALA A 128 4.03 -2.91 19.48
N PRO A 129 3.23 -3.56 18.60
CA PRO A 129 2.64 -2.91 17.45
C PRO A 129 1.82 -1.68 17.88
N MET A 130 1.92 -0.61 17.10
CA MET A 130 1.06 0.55 17.29
C MET A 130 -0.24 0.33 16.53
N LYS A 131 -1.37 0.50 17.21
CA LYS A 131 -2.70 0.47 16.63
C LYS A 131 -3.09 1.87 16.19
N PHE A 132 -3.62 2.01 14.99
CA PHE A 132 -4.16 3.27 14.50
C PHE A 132 -5.45 3.03 13.69
N ALA A 133 -6.25 4.06 13.59
CA ALA A 133 -7.53 4.05 12.88
C ALA A 133 -7.38 4.75 11.54
N LEU A 134 -7.95 4.14 10.50
CA LEU A 134 -8.01 4.68 9.17
C LEU A 134 -9.45 4.90 8.73
N GLU A 135 -9.67 5.97 8.02
CA GLU A 135 -10.89 6.18 7.25
C GLU A 135 -10.83 5.37 5.94
N GLN A 136 -11.94 4.78 5.55
CA GLN A 136 -12.01 4.01 4.30
C GLN A 136 -11.65 4.86 3.07
N ARG A 137 -11.95 6.15 3.11
CA ARG A 137 -11.55 7.12 2.09
C ARG A 137 -10.04 7.10 1.83
N GLN A 138 -9.21 7.14 2.89
CA GLN A 138 -7.75 7.14 2.78
C GLN A 138 -7.23 5.90 2.04
N ILE A 139 -7.83 4.73 2.29
CA ILE A 139 -7.46 3.48 1.62
C ILE A 139 -7.69 3.57 0.10
N TYR A 140 -8.77 4.21 -0.32
CA TYR A 140 -9.07 4.38 -1.74
C TYR A 140 -8.22 5.48 -2.40
N GLU A 141 -7.92 6.55 -1.68
CA GLU A 141 -7.02 7.59 -2.15
C GLU A 141 -5.60 7.05 -2.33
N GLU A 142 -5.08 6.24 -1.39
CA GLU A 142 -3.79 5.57 -1.54
C GLU A 142 -3.77 4.67 -2.80
N LYS A 143 -4.82 3.87 -3.01
CA LYS A 143 -4.91 3.06 -4.23
C LYS A 143 -4.86 3.91 -5.50
N ALA A 144 -5.44 5.11 -5.49
CA ALA A 144 -5.38 6.02 -6.63
C ALA A 144 -3.92 6.45 -6.94
N TYR A 145 -3.11 6.74 -5.91
CA TYR A 145 -1.69 7.03 -6.08
C TYR A 145 -0.94 5.82 -6.67
N PHE A 146 -1.15 4.61 -6.14
CA PHE A 146 -0.50 3.41 -6.65
C PHE A 146 -0.80 3.20 -8.13
N TYR A 147 -2.07 3.17 -8.51
CA TYR A 147 -2.45 2.91 -9.89
C TYR A 147 -2.03 4.01 -10.83
N TYR A 148 -2.13 5.28 -10.41
CA TYR A 148 -1.64 6.41 -11.19
C TYR A 148 -0.15 6.28 -11.53
N ILE A 149 0.68 5.93 -10.54
CA ILE A 149 2.11 5.72 -10.75
C ILE A 149 2.37 4.48 -11.62
N TRP A 150 1.70 3.36 -11.34
CA TRP A 150 1.90 2.13 -12.09
C TRP A 150 1.56 2.27 -13.57
N GLU A 151 0.57 3.10 -13.91
CA GLU A 151 0.24 3.39 -15.32
C GLU A 151 1.38 4.10 -16.06
N LYS A 152 2.21 4.88 -15.39
CA LYS A 152 3.42 5.48 -15.98
C LYS A 152 4.47 4.42 -16.37
N TYR A 153 4.39 3.24 -15.76
CA TYR A 153 5.23 2.07 -16.07
C TYR A 153 4.52 1.03 -16.96
N GLY A 154 3.41 1.42 -17.58
CA GLY A 154 2.69 0.60 -18.54
C GLY A 154 1.70 -0.40 -17.97
N TYR A 155 1.49 -0.43 -16.63
CA TYR A 155 0.41 -1.20 -16.02
C TYR A 155 -0.94 -0.56 -16.33
N ARG A 156 -1.94 -1.37 -16.64
CA ARG A 156 -3.33 -0.90 -16.76
C ARG A 156 -4.16 -1.52 -15.65
N ILE A 157 -5.02 -0.74 -15.03
CA ILE A 157 -5.89 -1.23 -13.94
C ILE A 157 -6.67 -2.45 -14.42
N GLY A 158 -6.43 -3.59 -13.76
CA GLY A 158 -6.98 -4.89 -14.11
C GLY A 158 -6.03 -5.81 -14.87
N ASP A 159 -4.82 -5.36 -15.19
CA ASP A 159 -3.78 -6.24 -15.71
C ASP A 159 -3.41 -7.30 -14.69
N LYS A 160 -2.98 -8.46 -15.20
CA LYS A 160 -2.49 -9.56 -14.37
C LYS A 160 -1.22 -9.14 -13.62
N CYS A 161 -1.23 -9.32 -12.31
CA CYS A 161 -0.08 -9.05 -11.46
C CYS A 161 0.14 -10.19 -10.46
N VAL A 162 1.39 -10.60 -10.27
CA VAL A 162 1.77 -11.51 -9.17
C VAL A 162 1.90 -10.68 -7.91
N LEU A 163 1.27 -11.11 -6.81
CA LEU A 163 1.31 -10.41 -5.53
C LEU A 163 2.07 -11.23 -4.49
N LEU A 164 3.09 -10.60 -3.88
CA LEU A 164 3.97 -11.23 -2.89
C LEU A 164 4.21 -10.27 -1.70
N LYS A 165 3.20 -10.14 -0.83
CA LYS A 165 3.15 -9.17 0.27
C LYS A 165 3.05 -9.78 1.67
N GLY A 166 3.64 -10.95 1.89
CA GLY A 166 3.60 -11.60 3.19
C GLY A 166 2.24 -12.20 3.56
N ASP A 167 1.37 -12.39 2.57
CA ASP A 167 0.08 -13.02 2.80
C ASP A 167 0.25 -14.50 3.19
N LYS A 168 -0.40 -14.90 4.28
CA LYS A 168 -0.58 -16.30 4.65
C LYS A 168 -1.85 -16.80 4.01
N LEU A 169 -1.71 -17.71 3.06
CA LEU A 169 -2.84 -18.27 2.35
C LEU A 169 -3.29 -19.57 3.04
N ALA A 170 -4.51 -19.53 3.60
CA ALA A 170 -5.13 -20.69 4.24
C ALA A 170 -6.20 -21.30 3.33
N SER A 171 -6.15 -22.62 3.12
CA SER A 171 -7.23 -23.41 2.51
C SER A 171 -7.93 -24.29 3.54
N GLU A 172 -9.17 -24.71 3.25
CA GLU A 172 -9.95 -25.61 4.11
C GLU A 172 -9.29 -27.00 4.35
N GLY A 173 -8.20 -27.33 3.63
CA GLY A 173 -7.47 -28.60 3.73
C GLY A 173 -5.99 -28.46 4.06
N GLY A 174 -5.51 -27.28 4.45
CA GLY A 174 -4.11 -27.05 4.75
C GLY A 174 -3.54 -25.77 4.13
N HIS A 175 -2.23 -25.75 3.89
CA HIS A 175 -1.55 -24.60 3.33
C HIS A 175 -1.78 -24.48 1.82
N CYS A 176 -2.17 -23.28 1.35
CA CYS A 176 -2.29 -22.95 -0.06
C CYS A 176 -1.11 -22.07 -0.46
N LEU A 177 -0.26 -22.53 -1.37
CA LEU A 177 0.94 -21.78 -1.79
C LEU A 177 0.63 -20.62 -2.73
N HIS A 178 -0.53 -20.65 -3.40
CA HIS A 178 -0.98 -19.56 -4.26
C HIS A 178 -2.51 -19.53 -4.37
N GLU A 179 -3.05 -18.33 -4.55
CA GLU A 179 -4.48 -18.09 -4.73
C GLU A 179 -4.71 -17.02 -5.82
N LYS A 180 -5.74 -17.17 -6.62
CA LYS A 180 -6.17 -16.16 -7.57
C LYS A 180 -7.20 -15.23 -6.93
N ASP A 181 -6.95 -13.94 -7.01
CA ASP A 181 -7.93 -12.90 -6.71
C ASP A 181 -8.56 -12.46 -8.04
N GLY A 182 -9.81 -12.88 -8.25
CA GLY A 182 -10.54 -12.56 -9.49
C GLY A 182 -11.00 -11.11 -9.59
N ILE A 183 -11.08 -10.38 -8.47
CA ILE A 183 -11.52 -8.98 -8.45
C ILE A 183 -10.43 -8.06 -8.96
N PHE A 184 -9.21 -8.21 -8.43
CA PHE A 184 -8.06 -7.37 -8.79
C PHE A 184 -7.14 -8.00 -9.84
N ASN A 185 -7.49 -9.20 -10.30
CA ASN A 185 -6.68 -9.98 -11.24
C ASN A 185 -5.26 -10.22 -10.73
N TYR A 186 -5.14 -10.63 -9.46
CA TYR A 186 -3.88 -10.95 -8.82
C TYR A 186 -3.69 -12.46 -8.67
N LEU A 187 -2.45 -12.90 -8.83
CA LEU A 187 -1.98 -14.19 -8.34
C LEU A 187 -1.22 -13.94 -7.04
N LYS A 188 -1.84 -14.23 -5.91
CA LYS A 188 -1.22 -14.11 -4.59
C LYS A 188 -0.33 -15.35 -4.36
N LEU A 189 0.88 -15.13 -3.85
CA LEU A 189 1.80 -16.18 -3.44
C LEU A 189 2.01 -16.10 -1.93
N ASP A 190 2.03 -17.24 -1.27
CA ASP A 190 2.39 -17.33 0.15
C ASP A 190 3.90 -17.17 0.30
N SER A 191 4.36 -16.18 1.06
CA SER A 191 5.78 -15.89 1.22
C SER A 191 6.48 -16.76 2.28
N ASP A 192 5.75 -17.37 3.20
CA ASP A 192 6.34 -18.18 4.29
C ASP A 192 7.10 -19.41 3.75
N TYR A 193 6.76 -19.86 2.55
CA TYR A 193 7.35 -21.07 1.94
C TYR A 193 8.48 -20.79 0.93
N LEU A 194 8.85 -19.53 0.71
CA LEU A 194 9.92 -19.14 -0.22
C LEU A 194 11.33 -19.55 0.24
N VAL A 195 11.48 -19.87 1.52
CA VAL A 195 12.76 -20.35 2.08
C VAL A 195 13.10 -21.79 1.65
N SER A 196 12.13 -22.55 1.17
CA SER A 196 12.26 -23.96 0.82
C SER A 196 12.24 -24.20 -0.69
N GLU A 197 13.29 -24.85 -1.20
CA GLU A 197 13.40 -25.24 -2.60
C GLU A 197 12.33 -26.25 -3.05
N LYS A 198 11.71 -26.95 -2.08
CA LYS A 198 10.65 -27.95 -2.37
C LYS A 198 9.43 -27.35 -3.09
N HIS A 199 9.19 -26.06 -2.88
CA HIS A 199 7.98 -25.40 -3.40
C HIS A 199 8.20 -24.63 -4.71
N ILE A 200 9.45 -24.50 -5.18
CA ILE A 200 9.76 -23.73 -6.38
C ILE A 200 8.98 -24.20 -7.61
N ASN A 201 8.78 -25.51 -7.76
CA ASN A 201 8.03 -26.06 -8.89
C ASN A 201 6.57 -25.58 -8.91
N ILE A 202 5.97 -25.45 -7.73
CA ILE A 202 4.57 -25.01 -7.59
C ILE A 202 4.46 -23.52 -7.91
N TYR A 203 5.37 -22.69 -7.37
CA TYR A 203 5.41 -21.26 -7.66
C TYR A 203 5.68 -21.00 -9.14
N ASP A 204 6.70 -21.63 -9.71
CA ASP A 204 7.07 -21.47 -11.13
C ASP A 204 5.92 -21.85 -12.05
N ALA A 205 5.29 -23.01 -11.82
CA ALA A 205 4.14 -23.44 -12.60
C ALA A 205 2.95 -22.48 -12.50
N ALA A 206 2.67 -21.99 -11.28
CA ALA A 206 1.57 -21.03 -11.05
C ALA A 206 1.82 -19.70 -11.75
N ILE A 207 3.04 -19.13 -11.61
CA ILE A 207 3.40 -17.84 -12.21
C ILE A 207 3.36 -17.94 -13.74
N ARG A 208 3.99 -18.97 -14.34
CA ARG A 208 4.02 -19.16 -15.80
C ARG A 208 2.63 -19.39 -16.37
N LYS A 209 1.82 -20.25 -15.73
CA LYS A 209 0.44 -20.50 -16.15
C LYS A 209 -0.43 -19.23 -16.07
N TYR A 210 -0.15 -18.38 -15.06
CA TYR A 210 -0.89 -17.14 -14.89
C TYR A 210 -0.52 -16.10 -15.95
N GLY A 211 0.74 -16.03 -16.35
CA GLY A 211 1.23 -15.18 -17.43
C GLY A 211 1.11 -13.68 -17.13
N ALA A 212 1.44 -13.29 -15.91
CA ALA A 212 1.51 -11.88 -15.53
C ALA A 212 2.78 -11.22 -16.07
N LYS A 213 2.67 -9.97 -16.48
CA LYS A 213 3.80 -9.11 -16.85
C LYS A 213 4.33 -8.28 -15.69
N PHE A 214 3.58 -8.21 -14.60
CA PHE A 214 3.86 -7.38 -13.44
C PHE A 214 3.95 -8.22 -12.18
N LEU A 215 4.85 -7.82 -11.28
CA LEU A 215 4.98 -8.37 -9.94
C LEU A 215 4.94 -7.22 -8.94
N PHE A 216 4.17 -7.36 -7.87
CA PHE A 216 4.13 -6.42 -6.75
C PHE A 216 4.39 -7.14 -5.45
N GLY A 217 5.33 -6.65 -4.65
CA GLY A 217 5.66 -7.34 -3.42
C GLY A 217 6.50 -6.54 -2.43
N PHE A 218 6.71 -7.17 -1.28
CA PHE A 218 7.71 -6.68 -0.33
C PHE A 218 9.12 -6.97 -0.87
N PRO A 219 10.05 -6.02 -0.76
CA PRO A 219 11.44 -6.21 -1.19
C PRO A 219 12.05 -7.52 -0.71
N SER A 220 11.91 -7.85 0.58
CA SER A 220 12.42 -9.09 1.15
C SER A 220 11.82 -10.34 0.52
N SER A 221 10.51 -10.36 0.30
CA SER A 221 9.82 -11.50 -0.27
C SER A 221 10.17 -11.71 -1.75
N VAL A 222 10.27 -10.61 -2.51
CA VAL A 222 10.67 -10.67 -3.93
C VAL A 222 12.13 -11.09 -4.07
N TYR A 223 13.01 -10.60 -3.18
CA TYR A 223 14.41 -11.02 -3.12
C TYR A 223 14.55 -12.51 -2.79
N LEU A 224 13.76 -13.02 -1.83
CA LEU A 224 13.75 -14.45 -1.51
C LEU A 224 13.30 -15.31 -2.70
N LEU A 225 12.27 -14.88 -3.44
CA LEU A 225 11.82 -15.56 -4.64
C LEU A 225 12.91 -15.56 -5.72
N ALA A 226 13.57 -14.42 -5.96
CA ALA A 226 14.70 -14.32 -6.89
C ALA A 226 15.85 -15.25 -6.48
N SER A 227 16.24 -15.22 -5.20
CA SER A 227 17.29 -16.10 -4.65
C SER A 227 16.94 -17.57 -4.76
N LEU A 228 15.65 -17.92 -4.68
CA LEU A 228 15.20 -19.31 -4.85
C LEU A 228 15.40 -19.79 -6.29
N TYR A 229 15.13 -18.95 -7.29
CA TYR A 229 15.39 -19.26 -8.69
C TYR A 229 16.90 -19.41 -8.95
N GLU A 230 17.73 -18.52 -8.43
CA GLU A 230 19.17 -18.58 -8.59
C GLU A 230 19.78 -19.84 -7.96
N ARG A 231 19.48 -20.11 -6.68
CA ARG A 231 20.02 -21.30 -5.97
C ARG A 231 19.62 -22.63 -6.61
N THR A 232 18.44 -22.68 -7.22
CA THR A 232 17.96 -23.88 -7.92
C THR A 232 18.42 -23.94 -9.38
N ASN A 233 19.22 -22.99 -9.84
CA ASN A 233 19.69 -22.85 -11.21
C ASN A 233 18.55 -22.94 -12.24
N ARG A 234 17.43 -22.28 -11.93
CA ARG A 234 16.23 -22.25 -12.77
C ARG A 234 16.09 -20.93 -13.47
N LYS A 235 15.73 -20.99 -14.73
CA LYS A 235 15.33 -19.77 -15.45
C LYS A 235 14.07 -19.19 -14.83
N ALA A 236 14.16 -18.01 -14.24
CA ALA A 236 13.02 -17.31 -13.66
C ALA A 236 11.99 -16.86 -14.73
N PRO A 237 10.71 -16.71 -14.37
CA PRO A 237 9.74 -16.04 -15.22
C PRO A 237 10.16 -14.58 -15.42
N GLN A 238 9.86 -14.00 -16.57
CA GLN A 238 10.18 -12.61 -16.85
C GLN A 238 8.99 -11.70 -16.49
N PHE A 239 9.31 -10.54 -15.95
CA PHE A 239 8.33 -9.47 -15.69
C PHE A 239 8.73 -8.21 -16.46
N ASP A 240 7.76 -7.47 -16.96
CA ASP A 240 8.05 -6.16 -17.57
C ASP A 240 8.46 -5.16 -16.49
N VAL A 241 7.69 -5.09 -15.41
CA VAL A 241 7.96 -4.20 -14.26
C VAL A 241 7.70 -4.91 -12.94
N ILE A 242 8.55 -4.62 -11.96
CA ILE A 242 8.40 -5.07 -10.58
C ILE A 242 8.17 -3.85 -9.69
N PHE A 243 7.07 -3.87 -8.93
CA PHE A 243 6.72 -2.85 -7.96
C PHE A 243 7.08 -3.35 -6.56
N LEU A 244 7.84 -2.57 -5.82
CA LEU A 244 8.25 -2.87 -4.45
C LEU A 244 7.68 -1.82 -3.49
N ALA A 245 7.31 -2.21 -2.26
CA ALA A 245 6.79 -1.29 -1.25
C ALA A 245 6.98 -1.81 0.18
N SER A 246 6.79 -0.91 1.13
CA SER A 246 6.59 -1.20 2.57
C SER A 246 7.82 -1.64 3.37
N GLU A 247 8.97 -1.83 2.77
CA GLU A 247 10.23 -2.17 3.44
C GLU A 247 11.38 -1.38 2.83
N ASN A 248 12.45 -1.17 3.58
CA ASN A 248 13.66 -0.59 3.02
C ASN A 248 14.25 -1.49 1.94
N THR A 249 14.74 -0.86 0.88
CA THR A 249 15.32 -1.55 -0.27
C THR A 249 16.71 -1.00 -0.54
N TYR A 250 17.67 -1.88 -0.78
CA TYR A 250 19.06 -1.52 -1.07
C TYR A 250 19.33 -1.66 -2.58
N PRO A 251 20.21 -0.82 -3.15
CA PRO A 251 20.51 -0.85 -4.59
C PRO A 251 20.89 -2.24 -5.11
N ASP A 252 21.72 -2.97 -4.37
CA ASP A 252 22.17 -4.32 -4.76
C ASP A 252 21.00 -5.32 -4.82
N GLN A 253 20.03 -5.19 -3.91
CA GLN A 253 18.81 -6.03 -3.95
C GLN A 253 17.97 -5.72 -5.18
N ILE A 254 17.81 -4.42 -5.50
CA ILE A 254 17.06 -3.99 -6.69
C ILE A 254 17.71 -4.55 -7.96
N ASN A 255 19.06 -4.41 -8.09
CA ASN A 255 19.81 -4.88 -9.24
C ASN A 255 19.69 -6.40 -9.39
N PHE A 256 19.84 -7.14 -8.30
CA PHE A 256 19.69 -8.60 -8.28
C PHE A 256 18.28 -9.04 -8.70
N ILE A 257 17.23 -8.44 -8.14
CA ILE A 257 15.84 -8.73 -8.51
C ILE A 257 15.62 -8.44 -10.01
N LYS A 258 16.11 -7.30 -10.49
CA LYS A 258 15.99 -6.89 -11.88
C LYS A 258 16.65 -7.88 -12.84
N GLU A 259 17.87 -8.33 -12.50
CA GLU A 259 18.63 -9.29 -13.30
C GLU A 259 17.96 -10.65 -13.35
N VAL A 260 17.61 -11.23 -12.21
CA VAL A 260 17.03 -12.57 -12.13
C VAL A 260 15.70 -12.66 -12.89
N PHE A 261 14.84 -11.66 -12.77
CA PHE A 261 13.54 -11.65 -13.45
C PHE A 261 13.56 -11.00 -14.83
N GLY A 262 14.70 -10.50 -15.29
CA GLY A 262 14.81 -9.80 -16.58
C GLY A 262 13.89 -8.60 -16.69
N ALA A 263 13.60 -7.91 -15.59
CA ALA A 263 12.66 -6.81 -15.56
C ALA A 263 13.26 -5.57 -16.25
N LYS A 264 12.42 -4.84 -17.01
CA LYS A 264 12.81 -3.56 -17.63
C LYS A 264 13.03 -2.51 -16.55
N ASP A 265 12.11 -2.47 -15.58
CA ASP A 265 12.12 -1.54 -14.46
C ASP A 265 11.76 -2.22 -13.14
N VAL A 266 12.36 -1.70 -12.06
CA VAL A 266 11.97 -1.99 -10.68
C VAL A 266 11.63 -0.66 -10.02
N PHE A 267 10.37 -0.46 -9.69
CA PHE A 267 9.89 0.76 -9.05
C PHE A 267 9.63 0.51 -7.57
N TYR A 268 10.19 1.38 -6.72
CA TYR A 268 10.02 1.30 -5.28
C TYR A 268 9.07 2.41 -4.79
N HIS A 269 8.00 2.00 -4.12
CA HIS A 269 7.07 2.92 -3.45
C HIS A 269 7.56 3.26 -2.06
N TYR A 270 7.72 4.54 -1.79
CA TYR A 270 7.78 5.03 -0.41
C TYR A 270 6.37 5.18 0.14
N GLY A 271 6.15 4.72 1.36
CA GLY A 271 4.87 4.88 2.05
C GLY A 271 4.91 4.24 3.44
N HIS A 272 4.08 4.75 4.32
CA HIS A 272 3.92 4.26 5.68
C HIS A 272 2.54 3.65 5.91
N SER A 273 2.45 2.77 6.91
CA SER A 273 1.18 2.17 7.33
C SER A 273 0.18 3.21 7.83
N GLU A 274 0.66 4.36 8.26
CA GLU A 274 -0.10 5.51 8.72
C GLU A 274 -0.71 6.34 7.57
N TYR A 275 -0.43 6.00 6.33
CA TYR A 275 -0.91 6.70 5.13
C TYR A 275 -0.41 8.15 5.02
N ALA A 276 0.80 8.40 5.53
CA ALA A 276 1.48 9.68 5.44
C ALA A 276 2.46 9.70 4.26
#